data_e66f21ea32be74bd7a1f75fd6c5fb222
#
_entry.id   e66f21ea32be74bd7a1f75fd6c5fb222
#
_cell.length_a   1.000
_cell.length_b   1.000
_cell.length_c   1.000
_cell.angle_alpha   90.00
_cell.angle_beta   90.00
_cell.angle_gamma   90.00
#
_symmetry.space_group_name_H-M   'P 1'
#
loop_
_entity.id
_entity.type
_entity.pdbx_description
1 polymer ?
#
loop_
_entity_poly.entity_id
_entity_poly.type
_entity_poly.pdbx_seq_one_letter_code
_entity_poly.pdbx_strand_id
1 'polypeptide(L)'
;MGILKRAVVVMFLLFLSTNCFADGYPLGPEDVLEISVWRDEALTKQVIVRPDGFISFPLIGDIDVNGKSVDQLRVVIQDKIAEFVPDAPVSVILMQVGNPKVYVVGKVNRPGMYVMGHSMTVTQALALAGGLNAFANENSIQIVRMVDGRQQAIPFEYSKIVSGKNLESNIVLKPRDTIVIP
;
A
#
# COMPACT_ATOMS: atom_id res chain seq x y z
N MET A 1 44.69 10.50 25.40
CA MET A 1 43.72 9.37 25.27
C MET A 1 42.23 9.79 25.15
N GLY A 2 41.88 11.06 25.42
CA GLY A 2 40.49 11.57 25.36
C GLY A 2 40.01 12.04 23.98
N ILE A 3 40.91 12.58 23.16
CA ILE A 3 40.56 13.19 21.87
C ILE A 3 40.24 12.11 20.80
N LEU A 4 41.00 11.00 20.81
CA LEU A 4 40.81 9.89 19.88
C LEU A 4 39.49 9.15 20.11
N LYS A 5 39.03 9.00 21.37
CA LYS A 5 37.72 8.44 21.70
C LYS A 5 36.57 9.32 21.28
N ARG A 6 36.70 10.65 21.34
CA ARG A 6 35.67 11.59 20.88
C ARG A 6 35.56 11.63 19.36
N ALA A 7 36.66 11.50 18.62
CA ALA A 7 36.67 11.43 17.17
C ALA A 7 35.98 10.16 16.65
N VAL A 8 36.18 8.99 17.31
CA VAL A 8 35.54 7.74 16.94
C VAL A 8 34.02 7.75 17.19
N VAL A 9 33.56 8.39 18.28
CA VAL A 9 32.12 8.52 18.58
C VAL A 9 31.43 9.45 17.59
N VAL A 10 32.07 10.56 17.18
CA VAL A 10 31.51 11.46 16.16
C VAL A 10 31.46 10.79 14.77
N MET A 11 32.46 9.99 14.43
CA MET A 11 32.49 9.25 13.16
C MET A 11 31.44 8.12 13.13
N PHE A 12 31.11 7.50 14.26
CA PHE A 12 30.07 6.48 14.36
C PHE A 12 28.64 7.06 14.29
N LEU A 13 28.45 8.30 14.75
CA LEU A 13 27.16 9.02 14.66
C LEU A 13 26.83 9.50 13.23
N LEU A 14 27.84 9.67 12.36
CA LEU A 14 27.65 10.07 10.96
C LEU A 14 27.22 8.91 10.04
N PHE A 15 27.32 7.64 10.48
CA PHE A 15 26.89 6.46 9.71
C PHE A 15 25.45 6.03 9.94
N LEU A 16 24.70 6.73 10.81
CA LEU A 16 23.26 6.48 11.04
C LEU A 16 22.36 7.41 10.19
N SER A 17 22.83 7.87 9.03
CA SER A 17 21.91 8.36 8.00
C SER A 17 21.15 7.18 7.43
N THR A 18 20.09 6.76 8.10
CA THR A 18 19.05 5.91 7.50
C THR A 18 18.52 6.67 6.29
N ASN A 19 18.89 6.20 5.10
CA ASN A 19 18.21 6.62 3.89
C ASN A 19 16.73 6.25 4.07
N CYS A 20 15.91 7.20 4.53
CA CYS A 20 14.47 7.13 4.43
C CYS A 20 14.14 7.33 2.94
N PHE A 21 14.30 6.27 2.15
CA PHE A 21 13.65 6.23 0.86
C PHE A 21 12.16 6.27 1.17
N ALA A 22 11.48 7.32 0.75
CA ALA A 22 10.03 7.29 0.65
C ALA A 22 9.74 6.22 -0.40
N ASP A 23 9.52 4.98 0.06
CA ASP A 23 9.04 3.92 -0.80
C ASP A 23 7.73 4.41 -1.41
N GLY A 24 7.71 4.54 -2.75
CA GLY A 24 6.52 4.93 -3.48
C GLY A 24 5.38 3.93 -3.21
N TYR A 25 4.19 4.23 -3.73
CA TYR A 25 3.03 3.33 -3.60
C TYR A 25 3.41 1.89 -4.01
N PRO A 26 3.24 0.89 -3.13
CA PRO A 26 3.53 -0.50 -3.45
C PRO A 26 2.41 -1.06 -4.34
N LEU A 27 2.79 -1.43 -5.56
CA LEU A 27 1.86 -2.04 -6.51
C LEU A 27 1.31 -3.37 -5.98
N GLY A 28 0.05 -3.63 -6.31
CA GLY A 28 -0.64 -4.84 -5.91
C GLY A 28 -1.75 -5.26 -6.87
N PRO A 29 -2.40 -6.40 -6.60
CA PRO A 29 -3.46 -6.94 -7.46
C PRO A 29 -4.54 -5.91 -7.78
N GLU A 30 -5.06 -5.95 -9.01
CA GLU A 30 -6.09 -5.06 -9.57
C GLU A 30 -5.61 -3.61 -9.87
N ASP A 31 -4.36 -3.26 -9.62
CA ASP A 31 -3.81 -2.01 -10.11
C ASP A 31 -3.71 -2.04 -11.65
N VAL A 32 -4.03 -0.93 -12.28
CA VAL A 32 -3.95 -0.78 -13.74
C VAL A 32 -2.76 0.10 -14.06
N LEU A 33 -1.84 -0.45 -14.87
CA LEU A 33 -0.64 0.23 -15.31
C LEU A 33 -0.70 0.45 -16.83
N GLU A 34 -0.20 1.59 -17.29
CA GLU A 34 0.16 1.78 -18.67
C GLU A 34 1.69 1.70 -18.80
N ILE A 35 2.15 0.81 -19.65
CA ILE A 35 3.56 0.61 -19.96
C ILE A 35 3.74 1.02 -21.41
N SER A 36 4.68 1.92 -21.67
CA SER A 36 5.02 2.35 -23.02
C SER A 36 6.52 2.29 -23.28
N VAL A 37 6.87 1.80 -24.46
CA VAL A 37 8.24 1.76 -24.97
C VAL A 37 8.36 2.83 -26.04
N TRP A 38 9.36 3.68 -25.94
CA TRP A 38 9.53 4.82 -26.83
C TRP A 38 9.62 4.39 -28.30
N ARG A 39 8.79 5.02 -29.15
CA ARG A 39 8.67 4.76 -30.60
C ARG A 39 8.19 3.36 -30.97
N ASP A 40 7.56 2.62 -30.03
CA ASP A 40 6.99 1.31 -30.30
C ASP A 40 5.55 1.24 -29.78
N GLU A 41 4.58 1.49 -30.69
CA GLU A 41 3.15 1.43 -30.36
C GLU A 41 2.69 0.00 -30.04
N ALA A 42 3.35 -1.02 -30.60
CA ALA A 42 3.01 -2.43 -30.35
C ALA A 42 3.35 -2.82 -28.91
N LEU A 43 4.33 -2.14 -28.30
CA LEU A 43 4.75 -2.29 -26.93
C LEU A 43 4.16 -1.22 -25.99
N THR A 44 3.16 -0.46 -26.44
CA THR A 44 2.39 0.43 -25.57
C THR A 44 1.09 -0.25 -25.18
N LYS A 45 0.98 -0.67 -23.91
CA LYS A 45 -0.14 -1.48 -23.41
C LYS A 45 -0.57 -1.06 -22.02
N GLN A 46 -1.88 -1.11 -21.79
CA GLN A 46 -2.43 -1.17 -20.44
C GLN A 46 -2.44 -2.61 -19.95
N VAL A 47 -1.95 -2.82 -18.74
CA VAL A 47 -1.90 -4.11 -18.07
C VAL A 47 -2.52 -4.00 -16.68
N ILE A 48 -3.18 -5.08 -16.26
CA ILE A 48 -3.74 -5.19 -14.92
C ILE A 48 -2.86 -6.13 -14.12
N VAL A 49 -2.53 -5.75 -12.90
CA VAL A 49 -1.83 -6.64 -11.97
C VAL A 49 -2.79 -7.78 -11.59
N ARG A 50 -2.36 -8.99 -11.92
CA ARG A 50 -3.13 -10.22 -11.65
C ARG A 50 -3.22 -10.51 -10.15
N PRO A 51 -4.17 -11.35 -9.71
CA PRO A 51 -4.31 -11.75 -8.30
C PRO A 51 -3.06 -12.42 -7.70
N ASP A 52 -2.20 -13.01 -8.55
CA ASP A 52 -0.93 -13.62 -8.16
C ASP A 52 0.23 -12.61 -8.04
N GLY A 53 -0.03 -11.32 -8.30
CA GLY A 53 0.96 -10.25 -8.18
C GLY A 53 1.85 -10.08 -9.42
N PHE A 54 1.50 -10.68 -10.55
CA PHE A 54 2.25 -10.57 -11.81
C PHE A 54 1.50 -9.73 -12.84
N ILE A 55 2.25 -9.15 -13.76
CA ILE A 55 1.75 -8.63 -15.04
C ILE A 55 2.33 -9.46 -16.17
N SER A 56 1.60 -9.56 -17.30
CA SER A 56 2.12 -10.16 -18.52
C SER A 56 2.37 -9.05 -19.55
N PHE A 57 3.57 -9.00 -20.11
CA PHE A 57 3.96 -7.97 -21.08
C PHE A 57 4.61 -8.62 -22.32
N PRO A 58 4.35 -8.09 -23.53
CA PRO A 58 4.93 -8.64 -24.76
C PRO A 58 6.46 -8.74 -24.68
N LEU A 59 7.03 -9.73 -25.35
CA LEU A 59 8.45 -10.08 -25.45
C LEU A 59 9.05 -10.62 -24.14
N ILE A 60 8.73 -10.05 -22.99
CA ILE A 60 9.38 -10.32 -21.70
C ILE A 60 8.54 -11.19 -20.74
N GLY A 61 7.33 -11.58 -21.18
CA GLY A 61 6.46 -12.52 -20.43
C GLY A 61 5.96 -11.98 -19.11
N ASP A 62 5.93 -12.86 -18.11
CA ASP A 62 5.43 -12.54 -16.77
C ASP A 62 6.48 -11.85 -15.90
N ILE A 63 6.06 -10.79 -15.22
CA ILE A 63 6.90 -9.97 -14.34
C ILE A 63 6.22 -9.87 -12.99
N ASP A 64 6.93 -10.24 -11.93
CA ASP A 64 6.49 -10.01 -10.57
C ASP A 64 6.53 -8.52 -10.23
N VAL A 65 5.39 -7.96 -9.86
CA VAL A 65 5.24 -6.54 -9.48
C VAL A 65 4.85 -6.36 -8.01
N ASN A 66 4.63 -7.46 -7.30
CA ASN A 66 4.10 -7.42 -5.95
C ASN A 66 5.00 -6.62 -5.00
N GLY A 67 4.45 -5.57 -4.41
CA GLY A 67 5.15 -4.69 -3.47
C GLY A 67 6.22 -3.77 -4.09
N LYS A 68 6.44 -3.81 -5.40
CA LYS A 68 7.35 -2.88 -6.07
C LYS A 68 6.69 -1.52 -6.27
N SER A 69 7.47 -0.45 -6.22
CA SER A 69 7.02 0.85 -6.69
C SER A 69 7.01 0.92 -8.23
N VAL A 70 6.33 1.91 -8.78
CA VAL A 70 6.31 2.18 -10.24
C VAL A 70 7.74 2.35 -10.77
N ASP A 71 8.61 3.06 -10.03
CA ASP A 71 10.00 3.27 -10.44
C ASP A 71 10.82 1.97 -10.43
N GLN A 72 10.66 1.14 -9.42
CA GLN A 72 11.31 -0.17 -9.37
C GLN A 72 10.85 -1.06 -10.50
N LEU A 73 9.54 -1.08 -10.80
CA LEU A 73 8.99 -1.84 -11.91
C LEU A 73 9.53 -1.33 -13.26
N ARG A 74 9.62 0.00 -13.45
CA ARG A 74 10.16 0.61 -14.64
C ARG A 74 11.59 0.12 -14.93
N VAL A 75 12.44 0.07 -13.90
CA VAL A 75 13.82 -0.42 -14.05
C VAL A 75 13.82 -1.88 -14.49
N VAL A 76 13.03 -2.74 -13.84
CA VAL A 76 12.94 -4.16 -14.20
C VAL A 76 12.50 -4.37 -15.65
N ILE A 77 11.49 -3.59 -16.10
CA ILE A 77 10.99 -3.69 -17.48
C ILE A 77 12.04 -3.16 -18.46
N GLN A 78 12.67 -2.02 -18.14
CA GLN A 78 13.72 -1.42 -18.98
C GLN A 78 14.86 -2.41 -19.24
N ASP A 79 15.35 -3.08 -18.20
CA ASP A 79 16.46 -4.05 -18.32
C ASP A 79 16.06 -5.24 -19.18
N LYS A 80 14.84 -5.77 -19.01
CA LYS A 80 14.35 -6.91 -19.81
C LYS A 80 14.07 -6.53 -21.28
N ILE A 81 13.49 -5.37 -21.52
CA ILE A 81 13.19 -4.88 -22.87
C ILE A 81 14.47 -4.57 -23.65
N ALA A 82 15.53 -4.10 -22.99
CA ALA A 82 16.80 -3.79 -23.63
C ALA A 82 17.43 -5.01 -24.35
N GLU A 83 17.08 -6.24 -23.99
CA GLU A 83 17.51 -7.45 -24.70
C GLU A 83 16.89 -7.58 -26.10
N PHE A 84 15.70 -6.98 -26.32
CA PHE A 84 14.95 -7.04 -27.58
C PHE A 84 14.96 -5.73 -28.35
N VAL A 85 14.89 -4.62 -27.63
CA VAL A 85 14.87 -3.26 -28.19
C VAL A 85 15.92 -2.40 -27.46
N PRO A 86 17.17 -2.41 -27.91
CA PRO A 86 18.24 -1.64 -27.29
C PRO A 86 17.93 -0.13 -27.25
N ASP A 87 18.34 0.54 -26.20
CA ASP A 87 18.24 2.00 -26.01
C ASP A 87 16.83 2.59 -26.11
N ALA A 88 15.78 1.76 -26.00
CA ALA A 88 14.41 2.24 -25.98
C ALA A 88 13.97 2.64 -24.55
N PRO A 89 13.69 3.92 -24.26
CA PRO A 89 13.17 4.34 -22.96
C PRO A 89 11.81 3.70 -22.67
N VAL A 90 11.63 3.22 -21.44
CA VAL A 90 10.37 2.67 -20.93
C VAL A 90 9.75 3.63 -19.95
N SER A 91 8.45 3.88 -20.11
CA SER A 91 7.62 4.59 -19.12
C SER A 91 6.62 3.62 -18.51
N VAL A 92 6.40 3.76 -17.21
CA VAL A 92 5.35 3.03 -16.47
C VAL A 92 4.51 4.07 -15.72
N ILE A 93 3.20 4.05 -15.95
CA ILE A 93 2.26 4.99 -15.36
C ILE A 93 1.18 4.19 -14.61
N LEU A 94 0.93 4.53 -13.36
CA LEU A 94 -0.19 3.98 -12.58
C LEU A 94 -1.47 4.72 -13.00
N MET A 95 -2.32 4.06 -13.76
CA MET A 95 -3.57 4.63 -14.29
C MET A 95 -4.71 4.54 -13.27
N GLN A 96 -4.77 3.42 -12.53
CA GLN A 96 -5.81 3.19 -11.55
C GLN A 96 -5.25 2.40 -10.38
N VAL A 97 -5.58 2.86 -9.17
CA VAL A 97 -5.31 2.15 -7.92
C VAL A 97 -6.48 1.21 -7.64
N GLY A 98 -6.29 -0.08 -7.81
CA GLY A 98 -7.25 -1.13 -7.48
C GLY A 98 -7.02 -1.76 -6.10
N ASN A 99 -5.82 -1.64 -5.59
CA ASN A 99 -5.32 -2.10 -4.30
C ASN A 99 -4.65 -0.90 -3.58
N PRO A 100 -4.61 -0.81 -2.25
CA PRO A 100 -5.23 -1.69 -1.26
C PRO A 100 -6.72 -1.39 -0.99
N LYS A 101 -7.47 -2.41 -0.55
CA LYS A 101 -8.89 -2.32 -0.18
C LYS A 101 -9.12 -2.70 1.28
N VAL A 102 -10.10 -2.06 1.91
CA VAL A 102 -10.62 -2.45 3.23
C VAL A 102 -12.12 -2.66 3.15
N TYR A 103 -12.66 -3.40 4.09
CA TYR A 103 -14.07 -3.72 4.17
C TYR A 103 -14.66 -3.14 5.44
N VAL A 104 -15.83 -2.52 5.35
CA VAL A 104 -16.58 -1.98 6.49
C VAL A 104 -17.94 -2.66 6.51
N VAL A 105 -18.24 -3.38 7.58
CA VAL A 105 -19.46 -4.18 7.72
C VAL A 105 -20.15 -3.90 9.05
N GLY A 106 -21.46 -4.06 9.08
CA GLY A 106 -22.28 -3.88 10.26
C GLY A 106 -22.95 -2.52 10.33
N LYS A 107 -23.07 -1.96 11.54
CA LYS A 107 -23.92 -0.79 11.83
C LYS A 107 -23.25 0.55 11.50
N VAL A 108 -22.94 0.75 10.21
CA VAL A 108 -22.52 2.03 9.62
C VAL A 108 -23.58 2.50 8.62
N ASN A 109 -23.51 3.76 8.22
CA ASN A 109 -24.47 4.31 7.26
C ASN A 109 -24.29 3.74 5.85
N ARG A 110 -23.06 3.41 5.44
CA ARG A 110 -22.75 2.84 4.12
C ARG A 110 -21.74 1.69 4.29
N PRO A 111 -22.21 0.48 4.61
CA PRO A 111 -21.33 -0.70 4.62
C PRO A 111 -20.86 -1.01 3.20
N GLY A 112 -19.62 -1.51 3.06
CA GLY A 112 -19.07 -1.83 1.74
C GLY A 112 -17.55 -1.99 1.73
N MET A 113 -17.02 -2.05 0.52
CA MET A 113 -15.60 -2.11 0.23
C MET A 113 -15.09 -0.70 -0.14
N TYR A 114 -13.94 -0.33 0.39
CA TYR A 114 -13.31 0.98 0.17
C TYR A 114 -11.88 0.81 -0.30
N VAL A 115 -11.53 1.50 -1.40
CA VAL A 115 -10.15 1.57 -1.88
C VAL A 115 -9.39 2.59 -1.03
N MET A 116 -8.23 2.21 -0.55
CA MET A 116 -7.45 3.04 0.38
C MET A 116 -6.60 4.12 -0.30
N GLY A 117 -6.22 4.01 -1.53
CA GLY A 117 -5.42 5.00 -2.28
C GLY A 117 -4.10 5.44 -1.62
N HIS A 118 -4.09 5.60 -0.31
CA HIS A 118 -2.95 5.94 0.56
C HIS A 118 -3.16 5.32 1.95
N SER A 119 -2.22 5.51 2.87
CA SER A 119 -2.40 5.02 4.25
C SER A 119 -3.67 5.62 4.87
N MET A 120 -4.51 4.76 5.45
CA MET A 120 -5.81 5.12 6.01
C MET A 120 -5.94 4.56 7.42
N THR A 121 -6.45 5.38 8.34
CA THR A 121 -6.77 4.93 9.71
C THR A 121 -8.19 4.38 9.81
N VAL A 122 -8.50 3.73 10.95
CA VAL A 122 -9.85 3.21 11.21
C VAL A 122 -10.90 4.31 11.16
N THR A 123 -10.65 5.47 11.79
CA THR A 123 -11.59 6.60 11.78
C THR A 123 -11.82 7.18 10.38
N GLN A 124 -10.79 7.21 9.53
CA GLN A 124 -10.92 7.65 8.15
C GLN A 124 -11.79 6.69 7.33
N ALA A 125 -11.62 5.37 7.51
CA ALA A 125 -12.47 4.38 6.87
C ALA A 125 -13.93 4.48 7.34
N LEU A 126 -14.17 4.70 8.64
CA LEU A 126 -15.51 4.94 9.17
C LEU A 126 -16.12 6.23 8.61
N ALA A 127 -15.34 7.29 8.44
CA ALA A 127 -15.81 8.52 7.80
C ALA A 127 -16.23 8.30 6.35
N LEU A 128 -15.48 7.53 5.56
CA LEU A 128 -15.86 7.12 4.21
C LEU A 128 -17.14 6.29 4.19
N ALA A 129 -17.34 5.43 5.21
CA ALA A 129 -18.57 4.66 5.39
C ALA A 129 -19.76 5.52 5.88
N GLY A 130 -19.60 6.84 5.96
CA GLY A 130 -20.63 7.78 6.40
C GLY A 130 -20.85 7.81 7.91
N GLY A 131 -19.91 7.28 8.69
CA GLY A 131 -19.98 7.20 10.14
C GLY A 131 -20.82 6.02 10.66
N LEU A 132 -20.84 5.90 11.98
CA LEU A 132 -21.67 4.92 12.69
C LEU A 132 -23.15 5.31 12.58
N ASN A 133 -24.03 4.32 12.50
CA ASN A 133 -25.46 4.58 12.61
C ASN A 133 -25.92 4.62 14.10
N ALA A 134 -27.17 5.00 14.34
CA ALA A 134 -27.72 5.16 15.69
C ALA A 134 -27.80 3.86 16.53
N PHE A 135 -27.61 2.71 15.90
CA PHE A 135 -27.69 1.40 16.55
C PHE A 135 -26.32 0.75 16.75
N ALA A 136 -25.24 1.44 16.39
CA ALA A 136 -23.89 0.91 16.48
C ALA A 136 -23.41 0.86 17.94
N ASN A 137 -22.76 -0.23 18.30
CA ASN A 137 -22.03 -0.29 19.57
C ASN A 137 -20.60 0.25 19.34
N GLU A 138 -20.42 1.54 19.59
CA GLU A 138 -19.18 2.29 19.34
C GLU A 138 -17.97 1.81 20.18
N ASN A 139 -18.22 1.04 21.24
CA ASN A 139 -17.18 0.54 22.14
C ASN A 139 -16.81 -0.94 21.88
N SER A 140 -17.43 -1.58 20.89
CA SER A 140 -17.21 -2.99 20.58
C SER A 140 -16.82 -3.21 19.10
N ILE A 141 -16.29 -2.18 18.45
CA ILE A 141 -15.80 -2.26 17.06
C ILE A 141 -14.54 -3.13 17.04
N GLN A 142 -14.39 -3.93 16.01
CA GLN A 142 -13.24 -4.80 15.82
C GLN A 142 -12.68 -4.65 14.41
N ILE A 143 -11.34 -4.66 14.30
CA ILE A 143 -10.65 -4.80 13.04
C ILE A 143 -10.19 -6.26 12.93
N VAL A 144 -10.74 -6.98 11.97
CA VAL A 144 -10.31 -8.35 11.65
C VAL A 144 -9.21 -8.26 10.59
N ARG A 145 -8.03 -8.72 10.96
CA ARG A 145 -6.82 -8.73 10.13
C ARG A 145 -6.28 -10.13 9.97
N MET A 146 -5.81 -10.47 8.78
CA MET A 146 -5.06 -11.70 8.55
C MET A 146 -3.60 -11.49 8.92
N VAL A 147 -3.09 -12.28 9.87
CA VAL A 147 -1.68 -12.29 10.27
C VAL A 147 -1.20 -13.73 10.25
N ASP A 148 -0.18 -14.02 9.48
CA ASP A 148 0.43 -15.37 9.33
C ASP A 148 -0.60 -16.48 9.06
N GLY A 149 -1.58 -16.20 8.20
CA GLY A 149 -2.63 -17.14 7.82
C GLY A 149 -3.74 -17.34 8.88
N ARG A 150 -3.73 -16.55 9.98
CA ARG A 150 -4.75 -16.59 11.02
C ARG A 150 -5.47 -15.25 11.13
N GLN A 151 -6.76 -15.31 11.42
CA GLN A 151 -7.52 -14.08 11.70
C GLN A 151 -7.24 -13.61 13.13
N GLN A 152 -6.95 -12.32 13.25
CA GLN A 152 -6.77 -11.64 14.53
C GLN A 152 -7.79 -10.51 14.63
N ALA A 153 -8.49 -10.42 15.76
CA ALA A 153 -9.38 -9.31 16.08
C ALA A 153 -8.62 -8.27 16.90
N ILE A 154 -8.60 -7.02 16.41
CA ILE A 154 -8.00 -5.87 17.08
C ILE A 154 -9.14 -4.98 17.56
N PRO A 155 -9.30 -4.77 18.87
CA PRO A 155 -10.38 -3.97 19.41
C PRO A 155 -10.18 -2.48 19.10
N PHE A 156 -11.30 -1.79 18.85
CA PHE A 156 -11.33 -0.35 18.60
C PHE A 156 -12.52 0.29 19.32
N GLU A 157 -12.24 1.25 20.19
CA GLU A 157 -13.24 1.95 20.98
C GLU A 157 -13.42 3.38 20.45
N TYR A 158 -14.43 3.58 19.60
CA TYR A 158 -14.67 4.84 18.92
C TYR A 158 -14.89 6.02 19.88
N SER A 159 -15.63 5.82 20.98
CA SER A 159 -15.90 6.85 21.99
C SER A 159 -14.62 7.39 22.63
N LYS A 160 -13.60 6.54 22.84
CA LYS A 160 -12.30 6.97 23.37
C LYS A 160 -11.56 7.85 22.38
N ILE A 161 -11.58 7.50 21.09
CA ILE A 161 -10.95 8.30 20.05
C ILE A 161 -11.59 9.69 19.95
N VAL A 162 -12.94 9.75 19.91
CA VAL A 162 -13.68 11.01 19.83
C VAL A 162 -13.40 11.91 21.03
N SER A 163 -13.20 11.32 22.22
CA SER A 163 -12.83 12.06 23.43
C SER A 163 -11.35 12.38 23.56
N GLY A 164 -10.53 12.10 22.53
CA GLY A 164 -9.08 12.34 22.52
C GLY A 164 -8.28 11.39 23.40
N LYS A 165 -8.87 10.27 23.81
CA LYS A 165 -8.22 9.24 24.64
C LYS A 165 -7.84 8.05 23.77
N ASN A 166 -6.77 7.33 24.17
CA ASN A 166 -6.34 6.08 23.50
C ASN A 166 -6.16 6.25 21.98
N LEU A 167 -5.55 7.36 21.54
CA LEU A 167 -5.38 7.68 20.11
C LEU A 167 -4.53 6.63 19.37
N GLU A 168 -3.68 5.92 20.06
CA GLU A 168 -2.86 4.83 19.54
C GLU A 168 -3.70 3.64 19.01
N SER A 169 -4.94 3.48 19.48
CA SER A 169 -5.85 2.46 18.95
C SER A 169 -6.43 2.81 17.58
N ASN A 170 -6.28 4.07 17.14
CA ASN A 170 -6.63 4.49 15.78
C ASN A 170 -5.54 4.08 14.78
N ILE A 171 -5.36 2.79 14.67
CA ILE A 171 -4.29 2.19 13.85
C ILE A 171 -4.45 2.50 12.37
N VAL A 172 -3.34 2.42 11.65
CA VAL A 172 -3.33 2.40 10.19
C VAL A 172 -3.81 1.03 9.73
N LEU A 173 -4.81 1.04 8.85
CA LEU A 173 -5.36 -0.17 8.24
C LEU A 173 -4.35 -0.78 7.25
N LYS A 174 -4.42 -2.08 7.13
CA LYS A 174 -3.69 -2.85 6.11
C LYS A 174 -4.67 -3.32 5.02
N PRO A 175 -4.18 -3.59 3.81
CA PRO A 175 -4.99 -4.20 2.76
C PRO A 175 -5.72 -5.44 3.27
N ARG A 176 -7.00 -5.57 2.92
CA ARG A 176 -7.90 -6.68 3.29
C ARG A 176 -8.36 -6.67 4.76
N ASP A 177 -8.07 -5.63 5.53
CA ASP A 177 -8.68 -5.46 6.84
C ASP A 177 -10.20 -5.37 6.71
N THR A 178 -10.91 -5.94 7.68
CA THR A 178 -12.36 -5.82 7.80
C THR A 178 -12.72 -5.15 9.12
N ILE A 179 -13.37 -4.00 9.06
CA ILE A 179 -13.90 -3.30 10.24
C ILE A 179 -15.30 -3.83 10.48
N VAL A 180 -15.52 -4.42 11.63
CA VAL A 180 -16.81 -5.01 12.05
C VAL A 180 -17.42 -4.12 13.12
N ILE A 181 -18.61 -3.62 12.85
CA ILE A 181 -19.36 -2.73 13.74
C ILE A 181 -20.64 -3.44 14.20
N PRO A 182 -20.70 -3.95 15.43
CA PRO A 182 -21.86 -4.66 15.98
C PRO A 182 -23.00 -3.72 16.36
#